data_9fc24298d4b184ce544596e942b2aaf4
#
_entry.id   9fc24298d4b184ce544596e942b2aaf4
#
_cell.length_a   1.000
_cell.length_b   1.000
_cell.length_c   1.000
_cell.angle_alpha   90.00
_cell.angle_beta   90.00
_cell.angle_gamma   90.00
#
_symmetry.space_group_name_H-M   'P 1'
#
loop_
_entity.id
_entity.type
_entity.pdbx_description
1 polymer ?
#
loop_
_entity_poly.entity_id
_entity_poly.type
_entity_poly.pdbx_seq_one_letter_code
_entity_poly.pdbx_strand_id
1 'polypeptide(L)'
;MKDGNIWLHTRGLRKFGRPDISIENVPESEENKAVRIANQMIFYSSQGMLFNKKVKLHPYKDKEEAIIINPKFIEDYENIDFNNAYCKLLWEECEQVI
;
A
#
# COMPACT_ATOMS: atom_id res chain seq x y z
N MET A 1 -15.90 -2.36 -0.67
CA MET A 1 -15.26 -2.94 0.53
C MET A 1 -16.29 -3.62 1.41
N LYS A 2 -15.84 -4.59 2.19
CA LYS A 2 -16.70 -5.21 3.19
C LYS A 2 -17.00 -4.24 4.32
N ASP A 3 -18.17 -4.39 4.95
CA ASP A 3 -18.53 -3.58 6.10
C ASP A 3 -17.49 -3.74 7.22
N GLY A 4 -17.13 -2.65 7.86
CA GLY A 4 -16.15 -2.63 8.94
C GLY A 4 -14.69 -2.64 8.49
N ASN A 5 -14.42 -2.78 7.20
CA ASN A 5 -13.06 -2.73 6.70
C ASN A 5 -12.68 -1.30 6.28
N ILE A 6 -11.38 -1.05 6.28
CA ILE A 6 -10.81 0.29 6.11
C ILE A 6 -10.16 0.41 4.75
N TRP A 7 -10.21 1.60 4.20
CA TRP A 7 -9.49 1.99 3.00
C TRP A 7 -8.44 3.03 3.40
N LEU A 8 -7.16 2.67 3.23
CA LEU A 8 -6.06 3.59 3.48
C LEU A 8 -5.51 4.08 2.16
N HIS A 9 -5.33 5.38 2.04
CA HIS A 9 -4.75 5.93 0.81
C HIS A 9 -3.97 7.19 1.10
N THR A 10 -3.00 7.47 0.24
CA THR A 10 -2.24 8.71 0.28
C THR A 10 -2.83 9.70 -0.72
N ARG A 11 -2.50 10.98 -0.54
CA ARG A 11 -2.82 12.01 -1.52
C ARG A 11 -1.64 12.95 -1.66
N GLY A 12 -1.31 13.30 -2.90
CA GLY A 12 -0.32 14.31 -3.19
C GLY A 12 1.10 13.80 -3.37
N LEU A 13 1.33 12.49 -3.35
CA LEU A 13 2.67 11.96 -3.61
C LEU A 13 3.14 12.31 -5.02
N ARG A 14 2.23 12.52 -5.94
CA ARG A 14 2.58 12.91 -7.31
C ARG A 14 3.27 14.27 -7.37
N LYS A 15 3.09 15.13 -6.37
CA LYS A 15 3.82 16.40 -6.27
C LYS A 15 5.32 16.15 -6.18
N PHE A 16 5.70 14.98 -5.74
CA PHE A 16 7.09 14.55 -5.63
C PHE A 16 7.48 13.57 -6.73
N GLY A 17 6.65 13.48 -7.79
CA GLY A 17 6.91 12.57 -8.91
C GLY A 17 6.64 11.11 -8.60
N ARG A 18 5.81 10.81 -7.59
CA ARG A 18 5.52 9.44 -7.19
C ARG A 18 4.03 9.15 -7.27
N PRO A 19 3.64 7.90 -7.62
CA PRO A 19 2.23 7.52 -7.60
C PRO A 19 1.68 7.47 -6.18
N ASP A 20 0.41 7.82 -6.03
CA ASP A 20 -0.26 7.64 -4.76
C ASP A 20 -0.47 6.15 -4.48
N ILE A 21 -0.72 5.82 -3.22
CA ILE A 21 -0.85 4.45 -2.75
C ILE A 21 -2.25 4.25 -2.19
N SER A 22 -2.89 3.15 -2.59
CA SER A 22 -4.21 2.76 -2.11
C SER A 22 -4.11 1.35 -1.54
N ILE A 23 -4.46 1.19 -0.26
CA ILE A 23 -4.56 -0.12 0.39
C ILE A 23 -6.03 -0.34 0.72
N GLU A 24 -6.63 -1.34 0.11
CA GLU A 24 -8.06 -1.58 0.19
C GLU A 24 -8.39 -2.79 1.02
N ASN A 25 -9.57 -2.73 1.65
CA ASN A 25 -10.18 -3.85 2.36
C ASN A 25 -9.37 -4.34 3.56
N VAL A 26 -8.90 -3.40 4.38
CA VAL A 26 -8.11 -3.70 5.57
C VAL A 26 -9.06 -3.95 6.74
N PRO A 27 -9.00 -5.12 7.39
CA PRO A 27 -9.77 -5.32 8.62
C PRO A 27 -9.34 -4.32 9.69
N GLU A 28 -10.30 -3.83 10.46
CA GLU A 28 -10.02 -2.84 11.50
C GLU A 28 -8.96 -3.34 12.48
N SER A 29 -8.97 -4.63 12.79
CA SER A 29 -7.99 -5.22 13.71
C SER A 29 -6.56 -5.19 13.16
N GLU A 30 -6.37 -4.98 11.87
CA GLU A 30 -5.05 -4.95 11.24
C GLU A 30 -4.66 -3.55 10.75
N GLU A 31 -5.41 -2.52 11.18
CA GLU A 31 -5.16 -1.15 10.74
C GLU A 31 -3.73 -0.70 11.02
N ASN A 32 -3.23 -0.94 12.25
CA ASN A 32 -1.88 -0.50 12.61
C ASN A 32 -0.82 -1.15 11.72
N LYS A 33 -0.99 -2.43 11.43
CA LYS A 33 -0.06 -3.14 10.54
C LYS A 33 -0.10 -2.55 9.15
N ALA A 34 -1.30 -2.28 8.63
CA ALA A 34 -1.46 -1.70 7.30
C ALA A 34 -0.86 -0.29 7.21
N VAL A 35 -1.01 0.52 8.26
CA VAL A 35 -0.40 1.85 8.32
C VAL A 35 1.12 1.75 8.26
N ARG A 36 1.70 0.79 8.97
CA ARG A 36 3.16 0.58 8.93
C ARG A 36 3.63 0.18 7.54
N ILE A 37 2.86 -0.69 6.86
CA ILE A 37 3.18 -1.09 5.49
C ILE A 37 3.08 0.11 4.55
N ALA A 38 2.02 0.92 4.69
CA ALA A 38 1.87 2.13 3.88
C ALA A 38 3.05 3.08 4.05
N ASN A 39 3.49 3.30 5.28
CA ASN A 39 4.64 4.17 5.56
C ASN A 39 5.92 3.63 4.94
N GLN A 40 6.13 2.33 4.97
CA GLN A 40 7.29 1.71 4.32
C GLN A 40 7.22 1.86 2.81
N MET A 41 6.04 1.68 2.22
CA MET A 41 5.88 1.88 0.79
C MET A 41 6.20 3.32 0.39
N ILE A 42 5.74 4.29 1.17
CA ILE A 42 6.05 5.70 0.93
C ILE A 42 7.55 5.93 0.98
N PHE A 43 8.22 5.40 2.00
CA PHE A 43 9.66 5.54 2.16
C PHE A 43 10.42 4.94 0.98
N TYR A 44 10.12 3.69 0.61
CA TYR A 44 10.81 3.04 -0.49
C TYR A 44 10.50 3.70 -1.83
N SER A 45 9.28 4.20 -2.01
CA SER A 45 8.92 4.95 -3.20
C SER A 45 9.77 6.21 -3.33
N SER A 46 10.03 6.89 -2.21
CA SER A 46 10.88 8.08 -2.21
C SER A 46 12.33 7.75 -2.57
N GLN A 47 12.74 6.50 -2.42
CA GLN A 47 14.06 6.02 -2.80
C GLN A 47 14.12 5.51 -4.24
N GLY A 48 13.03 5.66 -4.99
CA GLY A 48 12.98 5.26 -6.38
C GLY A 48 12.40 3.90 -6.67
N MET A 49 11.92 3.18 -5.65
CA MET A 49 11.33 1.87 -5.84
C MET A 49 9.98 1.97 -6.52
N LEU A 50 9.75 1.12 -7.53
CA LEU A 50 8.46 0.97 -8.18
C LEU A 50 7.78 -0.29 -7.66
N PHE A 51 6.53 -0.14 -7.18
CA PHE A 51 5.78 -1.26 -6.64
C PHE A 51 4.96 -1.90 -7.76
N ASN A 52 5.63 -2.68 -8.61
CA ASN A 52 5.01 -3.36 -9.74
C ASN A 52 5.18 -4.88 -9.69
N LYS A 53 5.63 -5.40 -8.57
CA LYS A 53 5.81 -6.84 -8.34
C LYS A 53 5.70 -7.15 -6.85
N LYS A 54 5.66 -8.43 -6.51
CA LYS A 54 5.61 -8.85 -5.10
C LYS A 54 6.84 -8.40 -4.36
N VAL A 55 6.63 -7.89 -3.14
CA VAL A 55 7.70 -7.40 -2.26
C VAL A 55 7.43 -7.91 -0.85
N LYS A 56 8.49 -8.32 -0.18
CA LYS A 56 8.43 -8.74 1.23
C LYS A 56 8.81 -7.57 2.12
N LEU A 57 7.91 -7.20 3.02
CA LEU A 57 8.13 -6.11 3.96
C LEU A 57 8.00 -6.61 5.40
N HIS A 58 8.67 -5.92 6.31
CA HIS A 58 8.63 -6.24 7.74
C HIS A 58 7.97 -5.06 8.47
N PRO A 59 6.70 -5.20 8.90
CA PRO A 59 6.00 -4.09 9.54
C PRO A 59 6.56 -3.72 10.92
N TYR A 60 7.21 -4.65 11.59
CA TYR A 60 7.78 -4.43 12.92
C TYR A 60 9.27 -4.76 12.91
N LYS A 61 10.10 -3.81 13.34
CA LYS A 61 11.56 -3.96 13.32
C LYS A 61 12.07 -5.03 14.28
N ASP A 62 11.37 -5.22 15.39
CA ASP A 62 11.79 -6.13 16.46
C ASP A 62 11.15 -7.51 16.37
N LYS A 63 10.43 -7.78 15.28
CA LYS A 63 9.76 -9.06 15.06
C LYS A 63 10.15 -9.62 13.69
N GLU A 64 10.20 -10.96 13.62
CA GLU A 64 10.51 -11.65 12.36
C GLU A 64 9.32 -11.68 11.41
N GLU A 65 8.16 -11.29 11.89
CA GLU A 65 6.94 -11.26 11.10
C GLU A 65 7.11 -10.42 9.84
N ALA A 66 6.69 -10.97 8.71
CA ALA A 66 6.79 -10.29 7.42
C ALA A 66 5.46 -10.38 6.67
N ILE A 67 5.30 -9.47 5.73
CA ILE A 67 4.15 -9.47 4.82
C ILE A 67 4.68 -9.42 3.39
N ILE A 68 4.18 -10.32 2.55
CA ILE A 68 4.43 -10.26 1.12
C ILE A 68 3.27 -9.53 0.48
N ILE A 69 3.53 -8.36 -0.06
CA ILE A 69 2.52 -7.55 -0.74
C ILE A 69 2.58 -7.79 -2.24
N ASN A 70 1.44 -7.66 -2.89
CA ASN A 70 1.32 -7.83 -4.33
C ASN A 70 0.69 -6.57 -4.95
N PRO A 71 1.45 -5.47 -5.00
CA PRO A 71 0.91 -4.20 -5.50
C PRO A 71 0.73 -4.24 -7.01
N LYS A 72 -0.26 -3.47 -7.47
CA LYS A 72 -0.54 -3.30 -8.90
C LYS A 72 -0.53 -1.82 -9.22
N PHE A 73 0.08 -1.48 -10.33
CA PHE A 73 0.11 -0.11 -10.82
C PHE A 73 -1.12 0.10 -11.70
N ILE A 74 -1.97 1.03 -11.30
CA ILE A 74 -3.21 1.34 -12.01
C ILE A 74 -3.06 2.71 -12.66
N GLU A 75 -3.28 2.77 -13.97
CA GLU A 75 -3.37 4.03 -14.70
C GLU A 75 -4.84 4.31 -14.96
N ASP A 76 -5.40 5.25 -14.21
CA ASP A 76 -6.79 5.61 -14.32
C ASP A 76 -6.91 7.13 -14.38
N TYR A 77 -6.93 7.64 -15.60
CA TYR A 77 -6.97 9.08 -15.85
C TYR A 77 -8.33 9.68 -15.56
N GLU A 78 -9.34 8.87 -15.36
CA GLU A 78 -10.67 9.33 -14.99
C GLU A 78 -10.89 9.38 -13.48
N ASN A 79 -9.97 8.80 -12.71
CA ASN A 79 -10.11 8.76 -11.26
C ASN A 79 -9.74 10.11 -10.66
N ILE A 80 -10.74 10.83 -10.18
CA ILE A 80 -10.55 12.17 -9.62
C ILE A 80 -9.78 12.18 -8.30
N ASP A 81 -9.76 11.06 -7.58
CA ASP A 81 -9.06 10.97 -6.30
C ASP A 81 -7.55 10.87 -6.48
N PHE A 82 -7.10 10.15 -7.49
CA PHE A 82 -5.66 9.93 -7.70
C PHE A 82 -5.10 10.65 -8.92
N ASN A 83 -5.99 11.10 -9.80
CA ASN A 83 -5.65 11.99 -10.92
C ASN A 83 -4.46 11.50 -11.75
N ASN A 84 -4.50 10.29 -12.23
CA ASN A 84 -3.67 9.65 -13.25
C ASN A 84 -3.32 8.21 -12.91
N ALA A 85 -2.41 8.01 -11.95
CA ALA A 85 -1.90 6.68 -11.66
C ALA A 85 -1.73 6.49 -10.18
N TYR A 86 -1.93 5.26 -9.73
CA TYR A 86 -1.72 4.94 -8.33
C TYR A 86 -1.30 3.48 -8.18
N CYS A 87 -0.70 3.18 -7.04
CA CYS A 87 -0.32 1.82 -6.68
C CYS A 87 -1.42 1.24 -5.81
N LYS A 88 -2.07 0.17 -6.28
CA LYS A 88 -3.17 -0.47 -5.59
C LYS A 88 -2.70 -1.73 -4.88
N LEU A 89 -3.04 -1.85 -3.62
CA LEU A 89 -2.76 -3.03 -2.82
C LEU A 89 -4.06 -3.53 -2.21
N LEU A 90 -4.44 -4.76 -2.54
CA LEU A 90 -5.58 -5.42 -1.90
C LEU A 90 -5.05 -6.18 -0.69
N TRP A 91 -5.48 -5.80 0.51
CA TRP A 91 -4.97 -6.38 1.74
C TRP A 91 -5.19 -7.89 1.80
N GLU A 92 -6.31 -8.36 1.27
CA GLU A 92 -6.66 -9.77 1.24
C GLU A 92 -5.74 -10.63 0.36
N GLU A 93 -5.00 -9.99 -0.56
CA GLU A 93 -4.00 -10.68 -1.40
C GLU A 93 -2.62 -10.71 -0.75
N CYS A 94 -2.45 -10.07 0.40
CA CYS A 94 -1.18 -10.08 1.11
C CYS A 94 -1.00 -11.39 1.87
N GLU A 95 0.23 -11.91 1.86
CA GLU A 95 0.57 -13.13 2.59
C GLU A 95 1.35 -12.76 3.84
N GLN A 96 0.83 -13.17 5.00
CA GLN A 96 1.54 -12.95 6.26
C GLN A 96 2.46 -14.14 6.51
N VAL A 97 3.73 -13.86 6.77
CA VAL A 97 4.78 -14.85 6.97
C VAL A 97 5.40 -14.64 8.35
N ILE A 98 5.55 -15.73 9.07
CA ILE A 98 6.16 -15.68 10.40
C ILE A 98 7.58 -16.20 10.32
#